data_d186161ec4b92d98f1c2f52c733c45f2
#
_entry.id   d186161ec4b92d98f1c2f52c733c45f2
#
_cell.length_a   1.000
_cell.length_b   1.000
_cell.length_c   1.000
_cell.angle_alpha   90.00
_cell.angle_beta   90.00
_cell.angle_gamma   90.00
#
_symmetry.space_group_name_H-M   'P 1'
#
loop_
_entity.id
_entity.type
_entity.pdbx_description
1 polymer ?
#
loop_
_entity_poly.entity_id
_entity_poly.type
_entity_poly.pdbx_seq_one_letter_code
_entity_poly.pdbx_strand_id
1 'polypeptide(L)'
;RKFPMRQLVNQLDIMLPNGTPYVAPSAVTQARQKLGSETIHSIFKQTQKQWHEQSTHPTWCGLNLYGVDGVVWRTPDTEENNQAFERTSNHHGKTSYPQVRMVCQMELTSHLLTNSAFDSVAINEMVLAERLIDDTPDHSLTLFDRGFYSLGLLHRWQTTGKMRHWLMPLKKNTQFETIRKLGKHDQIIRLTSCPQARKKWTDLPETIEARLLCKTVNGKPIKILTSMVNPMSFPSADIVDLYAHRWEIELGFREIKQSLLDNRFTLRSNQPELVRQELWGILLAYNLIRYKMVLMAKSLDGIYPNQLSFHGASLHIIHHLSMLPYVTPGNIPKYVMDIEKSAAQFVLPIRRERYYPRTLKCSKNRYPVRIKNAAHLK
;
A
#
# COMPACT_ATOMS: atom_id res chain seq x y z
N ARG A 1 13.19 -8.40 10.57
CA ARG A 1 13.61 -7.56 11.72
C ARG A 1 13.83 -8.31 13.03
N LYS A 2 13.35 -9.56 13.16
CA LYS A 2 13.47 -10.35 14.40
C LYS A 2 14.92 -10.77 14.69
N PHE A 3 15.76 -10.87 13.67
CA PHE A 3 17.12 -11.37 13.80
C PHE A 3 18.17 -10.24 13.70
N PRO A 4 19.22 -10.29 14.54
CA PRO A 4 20.39 -9.45 14.36
C PRO A 4 21.06 -9.67 12.99
N MET A 5 21.71 -8.64 12.44
CA MET A 5 22.39 -8.73 11.15
C MET A 5 23.38 -9.91 11.10
N ARG A 6 24.11 -10.15 12.17
CA ARG A 6 25.06 -11.27 12.30
C ARG A 6 24.38 -12.64 12.06
N GLN A 7 23.16 -12.82 12.60
CA GLN A 7 22.44 -14.08 12.45
C GLN A 7 21.92 -14.27 11.01
N LEU A 8 21.48 -13.16 10.36
CA LEU A 8 21.08 -13.20 8.95
C LEU A 8 22.27 -13.50 8.04
N VAL A 9 23.45 -12.94 8.33
CA VAL A 9 24.68 -13.22 7.58
C VAL A 9 25.07 -14.68 7.69
N ASN A 10 25.00 -15.26 8.90
CA ASN A 10 25.28 -16.70 9.08
C ASN A 10 24.30 -17.59 8.29
N GLN A 11 23.03 -17.16 8.13
CA GLN A 11 22.07 -17.89 7.29
C GLN A 11 22.38 -17.74 5.79
N LEU A 12 22.91 -16.59 5.36
CA LEU A 12 23.36 -16.39 3.98
C LEU A 12 24.60 -17.24 3.65
N ASP A 13 25.53 -17.40 4.59
CA ASP A 13 26.72 -18.23 4.42
C ASP A 13 26.37 -19.70 4.10
N ILE A 14 25.25 -20.21 4.60
CA ILE A 14 24.74 -21.54 4.27
C ILE A 14 24.30 -21.62 2.79
N MET A 15 23.94 -20.50 2.18
CA MET A 15 23.50 -20.42 0.78
C MET A 15 24.66 -20.21 -0.21
N LEU A 16 25.85 -19.87 0.25
CA LEU A 16 27.01 -19.67 -0.60
C LEU A 16 27.74 -21.01 -0.79
N PRO A 17 27.83 -21.55 -2.04
CA PRO A 17 28.36 -22.87 -2.29
C PRO A 17 29.88 -23.00 -2.03
N ASN A 18 30.56 -21.91 -1.70
CA ASN A 18 32.01 -21.85 -1.65
C ASN A 18 32.61 -22.17 -0.26
N GLY A 19 31.79 -22.53 0.72
CA GLY A 19 32.30 -22.86 2.06
C GLY A 19 33.11 -21.74 2.72
N THR A 20 32.96 -20.50 2.26
CA THR A 20 33.67 -19.36 2.82
C THR A 20 33.19 -19.10 4.26
N PRO A 21 34.09 -19.23 5.24
CA PRO A 21 33.72 -19.01 6.61
C PRO A 21 33.43 -17.52 6.81
N TYR A 22 32.32 -17.23 7.42
CA TYR A 22 32.01 -15.98 8.07
C TYR A 22 32.24 -14.66 7.28
N VAL A 23 31.16 -14.01 6.91
CA VAL A 23 31.18 -12.63 6.37
C VAL A 23 30.99 -11.64 7.52
N ALA A 24 31.88 -10.64 7.62
CA ALA A 24 31.76 -9.60 8.62
C ALA A 24 30.48 -8.77 8.39
N PRO A 25 29.72 -8.40 9.42
CA PRO A 25 28.50 -7.58 9.26
C PRO A 25 28.75 -6.24 8.54
N SER A 26 29.95 -5.67 8.68
CA SER A 26 30.39 -4.47 7.95
C SER A 26 30.45 -4.68 6.44
N ALA A 27 30.88 -5.86 5.98
CA ALA A 27 30.94 -6.19 4.56
C ALA A 27 29.53 -6.22 3.93
N VAL A 28 28.52 -6.70 4.64
CA VAL A 28 27.11 -6.65 4.20
C VAL A 28 26.63 -5.21 4.08
N THR A 29 26.98 -4.34 5.04
CA THR A 29 26.63 -2.91 4.97
C THR A 29 27.29 -2.24 3.76
N GLN A 30 28.57 -2.50 3.52
CA GLN A 30 29.29 -1.97 2.37
C GLN A 30 28.73 -2.50 1.03
N ALA A 31 28.38 -3.78 0.98
CA ALA A 31 27.73 -4.36 -0.19
C ALA A 31 26.36 -3.70 -0.47
N ARG A 32 25.56 -3.47 0.58
CA ARG A 32 24.29 -2.72 0.46
C ARG A 32 24.49 -1.30 -0.06
N GLN A 33 25.51 -0.60 0.44
CA GLN A 33 25.84 0.76 -0.04
C GLN A 33 26.22 0.76 -1.53
N LYS A 34 27.02 -0.20 -1.96
CA LYS A 34 27.42 -0.36 -3.38
C LYS A 34 26.21 -0.74 -4.28
N LEU A 35 25.30 -1.56 -3.76
CA LEU A 35 24.14 -2.02 -4.50
C LEU A 35 23.15 -0.89 -4.80
N GLY A 36 23.00 0.06 -3.88
CA GLY A 36 22.05 1.17 -3.98
C GLY A 36 20.58 0.75 -3.85
N SER A 37 19.69 1.72 -3.91
CA SER A 37 18.23 1.49 -3.84
C SER A 37 17.61 1.12 -5.17
N GLU A 38 18.19 1.62 -6.28
CA GLU A 38 17.63 1.45 -7.64
C GLU A 38 17.61 -0.01 -8.09
N THR A 39 18.62 -0.80 -7.71
CA THR A 39 18.65 -2.23 -8.00
C THR A 39 17.45 -2.96 -7.36
N ILE A 40 17.15 -2.66 -6.08
CA ILE A 40 16.01 -3.28 -5.39
C ILE A 40 14.68 -2.78 -5.97
N HIS A 41 14.61 -1.51 -6.34
CA HIS A 41 13.47 -0.94 -7.05
C HIS A 41 13.20 -1.66 -8.38
N SER A 42 14.25 -1.89 -9.19
CA SER A 42 14.13 -2.61 -10.47
C SER A 42 13.65 -4.05 -10.26
N ILE A 43 14.16 -4.76 -9.25
CA ILE A 43 13.67 -6.09 -8.89
C ILE A 43 12.20 -6.04 -8.46
N PHE A 44 11.82 -5.06 -7.64
CA PHE A 44 10.42 -4.87 -7.25
C PHE A 44 9.53 -4.67 -8.50
N LYS A 45 9.88 -3.77 -9.41
CA LYS A 45 9.12 -3.52 -10.64
C LYS A 45 8.97 -4.75 -11.52
N GLN A 46 10.04 -5.51 -11.73
CA GLN A 46 10.00 -6.73 -12.54
C GLN A 46 9.14 -7.81 -11.89
N THR A 47 9.34 -8.08 -10.61
CA THR A 47 8.63 -9.14 -9.91
C THR A 47 7.15 -8.79 -9.72
N GLN A 48 6.80 -7.53 -9.39
CA GLN A 48 5.40 -7.14 -9.23
C GLN A 48 4.63 -7.30 -10.54
N LYS A 49 5.22 -6.89 -11.68
CA LYS A 49 4.62 -7.04 -13.00
C LYS A 49 4.37 -8.52 -13.30
N GLN A 50 5.39 -9.36 -13.16
CA GLN A 50 5.29 -10.80 -13.39
C GLN A 50 4.24 -11.46 -12.49
N TRP A 51 4.24 -11.14 -11.20
CA TRP A 51 3.30 -11.74 -10.25
C TRP A 51 1.85 -11.28 -10.49
N HIS A 52 1.67 -10.02 -10.91
CA HIS A 52 0.36 -9.52 -11.27
C HIS A 52 -0.18 -10.20 -12.54
N GLU A 53 0.65 -10.34 -13.57
CA GLU A 53 0.28 -11.03 -14.83
C GLU A 53 -0.01 -12.52 -14.62
N GLN A 54 0.70 -13.19 -13.71
CA GLN A 54 0.50 -14.60 -13.36
C GLN A 54 -0.70 -14.83 -12.41
N SER A 55 -1.24 -13.78 -11.84
CA SER A 55 -2.36 -13.85 -10.91
C SER A 55 -3.68 -13.59 -11.63
N THR A 56 -4.70 -14.39 -11.32
CA THR A 56 -6.06 -14.12 -11.77
C THR A 56 -6.77 -13.33 -10.68
N HIS A 57 -7.17 -12.11 -11.02
CA HIS A 57 -7.92 -11.24 -10.11
C HIS A 57 -9.40 -11.22 -10.51
N PRO A 58 -10.33 -11.22 -9.55
CA PRO A 58 -11.74 -11.00 -9.85
C PRO A 58 -11.92 -9.58 -10.41
N THR A 59 -12.78 -9.46 -11.40
CA THR A 59 -13.10 -8.17 -12.02
C THR A 59 -14.55 -7.79 -11.79
N TRP A 60 -14.81 -6.50 -11.71
CA TRP A 60 -16.16 -5.96 -11.75
C TRP A 60 -16.37 -5.19 -13.07
N CYS A 61 -17.36 -5.57 -13.85
CA CYS A 61 -17.59 -5.04 -15.20
C CYS A 61 -16.34 -5.02 -16.08
N GLY A 62 -15.48 -6.04 -15.98
CA GLY A 62 -14.23 -6.14 -16.73
C GLY A 62 -13.08 -5.26 -16.20
N LEU A 63 -13.25 -4.64 -15.04
CA LEU A 63 -12.24 -3.79 -14.39
C LEU A 63 -11.64 -4.49 -13.16
N ASN A 64 -10.31 -4.49 -13.05
CA ASN A 64 -9.62 -4.86 -11.82
C ASN A 64 -9.71 -3.72 -10.80
N LEU A 65 -9.83 -4.06 -9.51
CA LEU A 65 -10.01 -3.08 -8.45
C LEU A 65 -8.67 -2.73 -7.78
N TYR A 66 -8.33 -1.45 -7.77
CA TYR A 66 -7.15 -0.93 -7.10
C TYR A 66 -7.52 0.11 -6.04
N GLY A 67 -6.70 0.22 -5.02
CA GLY A 67 -6.74 1.31 -4.06
C GLY A 67 -5.46 2.13 -4.13
N VAL A 68 -5.55 3.44 -3.91
CA VAL A 68 -4.41 4.33 -3.71
C VAL A 68 -4.55 4.99 -2.35
N ASP A 69 -3.50 4.88 -1.54
CA ASP A 69 -3.46 5.50 -0.22
C ASP A 69 -2.04 5.82 0.20
N GLY A 70 -1.90 6.73 1.17
CA GLY A 70 -0.64 7.21 1.69
C GLY A 70 -0.28 6.63 3.05
N VAL A 71 1.02 6.54 3.32
CA VAL A 71 1.56 6.14 4.62
C VAL A 71 2.84 6.89 4.92
N VAL A 72 3.07 7.18 6.19
CA VAL A 72 4.29 7.86 6.66
C VAL A 72 5.14 6.88 7.48
N TRP A 73 6.44 6.86 7.18
CA TRP A 73 7.45 6.08 7.87
C TRP A 73 8.37 6.99 8.67
N ARG A 74 8.83 6.54 9.82
CA ARG A 74 9.84 7.23 10.62
C ARG A 74 11.23 6.73 10.25
N THR A 75 12.20 7.64 10.18
CA THR A 75 13.60 7.28 9.99
C THR A 75 14.39 7.56 11.26
N PRO A 76 15.59 6.97 11.45
CA PRO A 76 16.50 7.38 12.51
C PRO A 76 16.82 8.87 12.41
N ASP A 77 17.04 9.47 13.57
CA ASP A 77 17.38 10.88 13.70
C ASP A 77 18.88 11.09 13.44
N THR A 78 19.25 11.10 12.16
CA THR A 78 20.60 11.43 11.68
C THR A 78 20.55 12.72 10.86
N GLU A 79 21.67 13.40 10.75
CA GLU A 79 21.76 14.65 10.00
C GLU A 79 21.37 14.44 8.53
N GLU A 80 21.89 13.37 7.90
CA GLU A 80 21.64 13.04 6.50
C GLU A 80 20.14 12.73 6.26
N ASN A 81 19.50 11.96 7.16
CA ASN A 81 18.06 11.68 7.05
C ASN A 81 17.23 12.95 7.28
N ASN A 82 17.68 13.82 8.15
CA ASN A 82 17.00 15.08 8.45
C ASN A 82 17.04 16.05 7.26
N GLN A 83 18.17 16.13 6.58
CA GLN A 83 18.32 16.93 5.36
C GLN A 83 17.49 16.38 4.19
N ALA A 84 17.42 15.04 4.06
CA ALA A 84 16.75 14.38 2.93
C ALA A 84 15.23 14.25 3.08
N PHE A 85 14.73 14.04 4.31
CA PHE A 85 13.33 13.65 4.54
C PHE A 85 12.53 14.67 5.33
N GLU A 86 13.18 15.56 6.02
CA GLU A 86 12.58 16.62 6.81
C GLU A 86 11.68 16.14 7.96
N ARG A 87 11.07 17.05 8.67
CA ARG A 87 10.16 16.80 9.80
C ARG A 87 8.86 17.56 9.61
N THR A 88 7.75 16.93 9.92
CA THR A 88 6.48 17.67 10.03
C THR A 88 6.48 18.54 11.28
N SER A 89 5.84 19.69 11.18
CA SER A 89 5.53 20.57 12.32
C SER A 89 4.02 20.56 12.58
N ASN A 90 3.64 20.57 13.84
CA ASN A 90 2.28 20.78 14.29
C ASN A 90 2.24 21.87 15.37
N HIS A 91 1.07 22.15 15.94
CA HIS A 91 0.91 23.14 17.03
C HIS A 91 1.76 22.86 18.28
N HIS A 92 2.27 21.64 18.43
CA HIS A 92 3.15 21.22 19.53
C HIS A 92 4.64 21.23 19.14
N GLY A 93 5.02 21.73 17.95
CA GLY A 93 6.38 21.81 17.45
C GLY A 93 6.70 20.78 16.36
N LYS A 94 8.01 20.63 16.07
CA LYS A 94 8.51 19.66 15.09
C LYS A 94 8.45 18.23 15.65
N THR A 95 8.15 17.27 14.78
CA THR A 95 8.22 15.84 15.15
C THR A 95 9.64 15.44 15.54
N SER A 96 9.75 14.42 16.42
CA SER A 96 11.05 13.97 16.94
C SER A 96 11.92 13.24 15.92
N TYR A 97 11.37 12.89 14.74
CA TYR A 97 12.03 12.07 13.72
C TYR A 97 11.80 12.64 12.33
N PRO A 98 12.79 12.55 11.43
CA PRO A 98 12.57 12.73 10.01
C PRO A 98 11.61 11.67 9.49
N GLN A 99 10.84 11.98 8.44
CA GLN A 99 9.77 11.13 7.97
C GLN A 99 9.76 11.02 6.45
N VAL A 100 9.54 9.80 5.97
CA VAL A 100 9.29 9.50 4.56
C VAL A 100 7.81 9.33 4.33
N ARG A 101 7.25 10.06 3.40
CA ARG A 101 5.89 9.85 2.89
C ARG A 101 5.94 8.88 1.73
N MET A 102 5.03 7.93 1.72
CA MET A 102 4.91 6.93 0.67
C MET A 102 3.46 6.84 0.23
N VAL A 103 3.22 6.76 -1.07
CA VAL A 103 1.91 6.44 -1.66
C VAL A 103 2.06 5.15 -2.42
N CYS A 104 1.13 4.22 -2.21
CA CYS A 104 1.10 2.93 -2.91
C CYS A 104 -0.19 2.77 -3.70
N GLN A 105 -0.10 2.00 -4.78
CA GLN A 105 -1.24 1.40 -5.46
C GLN A 105 -1.25 -0.10 -5.17
N MET A 106 -2.42 -0.64 -4.82
CA MET A 106 -2.62 -2.03 -4.42
C MET A 106 -3.83 -2.63 -5.15
N GLU A 107 -3.70 -3.85 -5.64
CA GLU A 107 -4.84 -4.65 -6.07
C GLU A 107 -5.59 -5.16 -4.83
N LEU A 108 -6.93 -4.92 -4.76
CA LEU A 108 -7.69 -4.99 -3.51
C LEU A 108 -8.12 -6.38 -3.08
N THR A 109 -7.99 -7.39 -3.94
CA THR A 109 -8.33 -8.78 -3.60
C THR A 109 -7.13 -9.62 -3.21
N SER A 110 -5.98 -9.38 -3.84
CA SER A 110 -4.71 -10.04 -3.54
C SER A 110 -3.86 -9.30 -2.51
N HIS A 111 -4.06 -7.99 -2.40
CA HIS A 111 -3.19 -7.03 -1.72
C HIS A 111 -1.79 -6.92 -2.34
N LEU A 112 -1.61 -7.36 -3.58
CA LEU A 112 -0.36 -7.12 -4.30
C LEU A 112 -0.21 -5.63 -4.60
N LEU A 113 0.93 -5.08 -4.20
CA LEU A 113 1.31 -3.72 -4.55
C LEU A 113 1.74 -3.69 -6.01
N THR A 114 1.11 -2.85 -6.81
CA THR A 114 1.43 -2.69 -8.24
C THR A 114 2.42 -1.57 -8.46
N ASN A 115 2.41 -0.55 -7.62
CA ASN A 115 3.38 0.54 -7.68
C ASN A 115 3.50 1.26 -6.34
N SER A 116 4.59 1.99 -6.16
CA SER A 116 4.83 2.84 -5.00
C SER A 116 5.74 4.00 -5.35
N ALA A 117 5.45 5.16 -4.75
CA ALA A 117 6.32 6.33 -4.79
C ALA A 117 6.53 6.87 -3.38
N PHE A 118 7.76 7.26 -3.03
CA PHE A 118 8.04 7.84 -1.73
C PHE A 118 9.11 8.93 -1.81
N ASP A 119 9.01 9.88 -0.87
CA ASP A 119 9.89 11.04 -0.80
C ASP A 119 9.83 11.66 0.59
N SER A 120 10.47 12.84 0.79
CA SER A 120 10.34 13.63 2.00
C SER A 120 8.87 13.84 2.39
N VAL A 121 8.60 13.87 3.69
CA VAL A 121 7.27 14.17 4.22
C VAL A 121 6.74 15.55 3.80
N ALA A 122 7.62 16.46 3.39
CA ALA A 122 7.24 17.77 2.85
C ALA A 122 6.55 17.67 1.49
N ILE A 123 6.84 16.60 0.72
CA ILE A 123 6.19 16.37 -0.56
C ILE A 123 4.75 15.89 -0.35
N ASN A 124 3.81 16.52 -1.03
CA ASN A 124 2.39 16.21 -0.90
C ASN A 124 2.07 14.82 -1.49
N GLU A 125 1.12 14.10 -0.88
CA GLU A 125 0.64 12.80 -1.34
C GLU A 125 0.13 12.82 -2.79
N MET A 126 -0.51 13.92 -3.23
CA MET A 126 -0.94 14.06 -4.61
C MET A 126 0.22 14.05 -5.60
N VAL A 127 1.37 14.67 -5.25
CA VAL A 127 2.57 14.66 -6.09
C VAL A 127 3.16 13.25 -6.19
N LEU A 128 3.09 12.48 -5.10
CA LEU A 128 3.52 11.09 -5.13
C LEU A 128 2.55 10.21 -5.93
N ALA A 129 1.25 10.45 -5.84
CA ALA A 129 0.25 9.75 -6.64
C ALA A 129 0.42 10.04 -8.15
N GLU A 130 0.83 11.25 -8.53
CA GLU A 130 1.15 11.59 -9.92
C GLU A 130 2.22 10.67 -10.52
N ARG A 131 3.20 10.24 -9.70
CA ARG A 131 4.28 9.32 -10.11
C ARG A 131 3.80 7.87 -10.34
N LEU A 132 2.56 7.54 -9.94
CA LEU A 132 1.98 6.20 -10.15
C LEU A 132 1.19 6.09 -11.45
N ILE A 133 0.88 7.19 -12.12
CA ILE A 133 -0.03 7.25 -13.26
C ILE A 133 0.43 6.34 -14.40
N ASP A 134 1.71 6.45 -14.79
CA ASP A 134 2.23 5.75 -15.96
C ASP A 134 2.23 4.23 -15.81
N ASP A 135 2.51 3.75 -14.60
CA ASP A 135 2.55 2.32 -14.29
C ASP A 135 1.16 1.77 -13.83
N THR A 136 0.10 2.60 -13.81
CA THR A 136 -1.25 2.13 -13.45
C THR A 136 -1.76 1.19 -14.54
N PRO A 137 -2.28 -0.01 -14.17
CA PRO A 137 -2.79 -0.96 -15.15
C PRO A 137 -4.00 -0.45 -15.92
N ASP A 138 -4.11 -0.83 -17.18
CA ASP A 138 -5.32 -0.62 -17.99
C ASP A 138 -6.47 -1.52 -17.50
N HIS A 139 -7.69 -1.26 -17.96
CA HIS A 139 -8.90 -1.98 -17.52
C HIS A 139 -9.02 -2.02 -15.98
N SER A 140 -8.92 -0.85 -15.37
CA SER A 140 -8.85 -0.69 -13.91
C SER A 140 -9.83 0.31 -13.35
N LEU A 141 -10.29 0.04 -12.13
CA LEU A 141 -11.02 1.00 -11.29
C LEU A 141 -10.18 1.29 -10.05
N THR A 142 -9.72 2.52 -9.91
CA THR A 142 -8.92 2.94 -8.76
C THR A 142 -9.77 3.69 -7.74
N LEU A 143 -9.77 3.21 -6.51
CA LEU A 143 -10.46 3.79 -5.37
C LEU A 143 -9.52 4.76 -4.64
N PHE A 144 -9.92 6.02 -4.56
CA PHE A 144 -9.18 7.07 -3.87
C PHE A 144 -9.87 7.53 -2.60
N ASP A 145 -9.09 7.95 -1.64
CA ASP A 145 -9.57 8.74 -0.54
C ASP A 145 -9.88 10.18 -1.01
N ARG A 146 -10.67 10.92 -0.21
CA ARG A 146 -11.03 12.32 -0.48
C ARG A 146 -9.81 13.25 -0.54
N GLY A 147 -8.71 12.93 0.10
CA GLY A 147 -7.46 13.68 0.10
C GLY A 147 -6.83 13.81 -1.29
N PHE A 148 -7.06 12.84 -2.16
CA PHE A 148 -6.56 12.83 -3.53
C PHE A 148 -7.43 13.60 -4.54
N TYR A 149 -8.42 14.37 -4.08
CA TYR A 149 -9.28 15.12 -4.98
C TYR A 149 -8.52 16.24 -5.67
N SER A 150 -8.18 15.99 -6.94
CA SER A 150 -7.59 16.95 -7.87
C SER A 150 -8.08 16.62 -9.29
N LEU A 151 -8.74 17.56 -9.95
CA LEU A 151 -9.28 17.32 -11.30
C LEU A 151 -8.16 17.01 -12.30
N GLY A 152 -6.97 17.62 -12.16
CA GLY A 152 -5.81 17.31 -12.99
C GLY A 152 -5.29 15.88 -12.77
N LEU A 153 -5.14 15.45 -11.52
CA LEU A 153 -4.74 14.07 -11.21
C LEU A 153 -5.75 13.05 -11.77
N LEU A 154 -7.05 13.27 -11.50
CA LEU A 154 -8.12 12.37 -11.92
C LEU A 154 -8.26 12.31 -13.45
N HIS A 155 -8.14 13.45 -14.14
CA HIS A 155 -8.15 13.51 -15.58
C HIS A 155 -6.99 12.70 -16.18
N ARG A 156 -5.76 12.97 -15.76
CA ARG A 156 -4.59 12.23 -16.23
C ARG A 156 -4.64 10.74 -15.88
N TRP A 157 -5.13 10.41 -14.69
CA TRP A 157 -5.30 9.00 -14.30
C TRP A 157 -6.16 8.24 -15.31
N GLN A 158 -7.25 8.86 -15.75
CA GLN A 158 -8.17 8.29 -16.71
C GLN A 158 -7.63 8.27 -18.14
N THR A 159 -6.92 9.32 -18.56
CA THR A 159 -6.59 9.53 -19.98
C THR A 159 -5.23 8.96 -20.41
N THR A 160 -4.33 8.66 -19.46
CA THR A 160 -2.99 8.13 -19.77
C THR A 160 -3.04 6.67 -20.26
N GLY A 161 -4.11 5.92 -19.96
CA GLY A 161 -4.27 4.52 -20.38
C GLY A 161 -5.66 4.19 -20.91
N LYS A 162 -5.93 2.90 -21.09
CA LYS A 162 -7.18 2.40 -21.66
C LYS A 162 -8.11 1.89 -20.54
N MET A 163 -9.37 2.31 -20.57
CA MET A 163 -10.40 1.85 -19.61
C MET A 163 -9.94 2.01 -18.16
N ARG A 164 -9.28 3.11 -17.85
CA ARG A 164 -8.91 3.48 -16.48
C ARG A 164 -9.99 4.35 -15.89
N HIS A 165 -10.56 3.91 -14.80
CA HIS A 165 -11.59 4.62 -14.08
C HIS A 165 -11.16 4.92 -12.64
N TRP A 166 -11.79 5.92 -12.06
CA TRP A 166 -11.58 6.29 -10.67
C TRP A 166 -12.91 6.42 -9.92
N LEU A 167 -12.86 6.21 -8.61
CA LEU A 167 -14.00 6.27 -7.69
C LEU A 167 -13.54 6.89 -6.36
N MET A 168 -14.26 7.89 -5.86
CA MET A 168 -13.90 8.59 -4.63
C MET A 168 -15.10 9.30 -3.98
N PRO A 169 -15.04 9.64 -2.69
CA PRO A 169 -16.08 10.47 -2.08
C PRO A 169 -16.03 11.91 -2.61
N LEU A 170 -17.17 12.49 -2.83
CA LEU A 170 -17.28 13.92 -3.18
C LEU A 170 -16.69 14.77 -2.06
N LYS A 171 -15.81 15.70 -2.40
CA LYS A 171 -15.24 16.67 -1.46
C LYS A 171 -16.31 17.68 -1.02
N LYS A 172 -16.32 18.07 0.25
CA LYS A 172 -17.21 19.14 0.74
C LYS A 172 -17.00 20.40 -0.09
N ASN A 173 -18.09 21.14 -0.33
CA ASN A 173 -18.10 22.42 -1.06
C ASN A 173 -17.64 22.32 -2.53
N THR A 174 -17.59 21.11 -3.13
CA THR A 174 -17.38 20.99 -4.57
C THR A 174 -18.56 21.57 -5.31
N GLN A 175 -18.30 22.56 -6.16
CA GLN A 175 -19.30 23.15 -7.06
C GLN A 175 -19.43 22.26 -8.30
N PHE A 176 -20.64 22.00 -8.74
CA PHE A 176 -20.92 21.23 -9.95
C PHE A 176 -22.26 21.66 -10.56
N GLU A 177 -22.39 21.43 -11.84
CA GLU A 177 -23.63 21.59 -12.60
C GLU A 177 -24.20 20.19 -12.91
N THR A 178 -25.50 19.98 -12.73
CA THR A 178 -26.15 18.73 -13.14
C THR A 178 -26.50 18.80 -14.62
N ILE A 179 -25.89 17.93 -15.43
CA ILE A 179 -26.15 17.84 -16.86
C ILE A 179 -27.38 16.97 -17.13
N ARG A 180 -27.43 15.79 -16.49
CA ARG A 180 -28.47 14.79 -16.72
C ARG A 180 -28.73 13.95 -15.49
N LYS A 181 -30.00 13.78 -15.13
CA LYS A 181 -30.44 12.83 -14.10
C LYS A 181 -30.60 11.45 -14.74
N LEU A 182 -29.98 10.44 -14.15
CA LEU A 182 -30.10 9.02 -14.54
C LEU A 182 -31.11 8.28 -13.66
N GLY A 183 -31.31 8.77 -12.42
CA GLY A 183 -32.22 8.23 -11.45
C GLY A 183 -32.35 9.14 -10.22
N LYS A 184 -33.09 8.69 -9.20
CA LYS A 184 -33.33 9.45 -7.97
C LYS A 184 -32.02 9.85 -7.24
N HIS A 185 -31.01 8.99 -7.30
CA HIS A 185 -29.74 9.12 -6.59
C HIS A 185 -28.51 8.99 -7.51
N ASP A 186 -28.70 9.22 -8.80
CA ASP A 186 -27.72 9.01 -9.84
C ASP A 186 -27.82 10.09 -10.90
N GLN A 187 -26.73 10.81 -11.16
CA GLN A 187 -26.71 11.91 -12.11
C GLN A 187 -25.35 12.12 -12.74
N ILE A 188 -25.32 12.60 -13.97
CA ILE A 188 -24.13 13.13 -14.63
C ILE A 188 -23.99 14.58 -14.27
N ILE A 189 -22.79 14.96 -13.83
CA ILE A 189 -22.45 16.31 -13.43
C ILE A 189 -21.27 16.84 -14.23
N ARG A 190 -21.17 18.16 -14.32
CA ARG A 190 -20.02 18.86 -14.87
C ARG A 190 -19.24 19.53 -13.74
N LEU A 191 -17.93 19.29 -13.73
CA LEU A 191 -16.98 19.90 -12.81
C LEU A 191 -16.12 20.89 -13.57
N THR A 192 -15.97 22.11 -13.06
CA THR A 192 -15.13 23.15 -13.67
C THR A 192 -13.75 23.15 -13.04
N SER A 193 -12.70 23.05 -13.87
CA SER A 193 -11.31 23.12 -13.43
C SER A 193 -10.88 24.58 -13.18
N CYS A 194 -10.12 24.83 -12.13
CA CYS A 194 -9.61 26.18 -11.87
C CYS A 194 -8.43 26.53 -12.79
N PRO A 195 -8.20 27.82 -13.09
CA PRO A 195 -7.11 28.27 -13.95
C PRO A 195 -5.72 27.81 -13.48
N GLN A 196 -5.47 27.76 -12.17
CA GLN A 196 -4.21 27.29 -11.61
C GLN A 196 -3.99 25.79 -11.90
N ALA A 197 -5.03 24.97 -11.85
CA ALA A 197 -4.93 23.56 -12.20
C ALA A 197 -4.58 23.39 -13.68
N ARG A 198 -5.19 24.18 -14.59
CA ARG A 198 -4.88 24.14 -16.02
C ARG A 198 -3.47 24.65 -16.37
N LYS A 199 -2.90 25.56 -15.57
CA LYS A 199 -1.50 25.96 -15.68
C LYS A 199 -0.53 24.81 -15.35
N LYS A 200 -0.86 24.02 -14.32
CA LYS A 200 -0.06 22.85 -13.94
C LYS A 200 -0.26 21.68 -14.91
N TRP A 201 -1.49 21.44 -15.32
CA TRP A 201 -1.91 20.34 -16.17
C TRP A 201 -2.42 20.89 -17.50
N THR A 202 -1.52 21.00 -18.48
CA THR A 202 -1.80 21.67 -19.76
C THR A 202 -2.82 20.94 -20.63
N ASP A 203 -3.01 19.65 -20.38
CA ASP A 203 -3.98 18.76 -21.01
C ASP A 203 -5.35 18.75 -20.29
N LEU A 204 -5.48 19.43 -19.14
CA LEU A 204 -6.72 19.47 -18.37
C LEU A 204 -7.76 20.37 -19.05
N PRO A 205 -8.93 19.84 -19.45
CA PRO A 205 -9.99 20.65 -20.04
C PRO A 205 -10.63 21.59 -18.99
N GLU A 206 -11.31 22.61 -19.47
CA GLU A 206 -12.03 23.55 -18.61
C GLU A 206 -13.10 22.85 -17.78
N THR A 207 -13.76 21.86 -18.38
CA THR A 207 -14.81 21.09 -17.71
C THR A 207 -14.59 19.59 -17.88
N ILE A 208 -14.93 18.84 -16.83
CA ILE A 208 -14.89 17.36 -16.83
C ILE A 208 -16.29 16.86 -16.47
N GLU A 209 -16.77 15.87 -17.22
CA GLU A 209 -17.96 15.14 -16.87
C GLU A 209 -17.64 14.01 -15.90
N ALA A 210 -18.47 13.84 -14.88
CA ALA A 210 -18.38 12.79 -13.91
C ALA A 210 -19.77 12.34 -13.49
N ARG A 211 -19.87 11.13 -12.94
CA ARG A 211 -21.12 10.60 -12.39
C ARG A 211 -21.12 10.71 -10.89
N LEU A 212 -22.18 11.27 -10.35
CA LEU A 212 -22.41 11.45 -8.92
C LEU A 212 -23.52 10.54 -8.44
N LEU A 213 -23.18 9.64 -7.51
CA LEU A 213 -24.12 8.74 -6.88
C LEU A 213 -24.32 9.10 -5.41
N CYS A 214 -25.54 8.91 -4.90
CA CYS A 214 -25.87 9.12 -3.50
C CYS A 214 -26.51 7.88 -2.92
N LYS A 215 -26.02 7.41 -1.77
CA LYS A 215 -26.61 6.30 -1.00
C LYS A 215 -26.66 6.68 0.47
N THR A 216 -27.73 6.33 1.15
CA THR A 216 -27.81 6.49 2.60
C THR A 216 -27.30 5.21 3.27
N VAL A 217 -26.22 5.32 4.06
CA VAL A 217 -25.65 4.20 4.82
C VAL A 217 -25.70 4.58 6.30
N ASN A 218 -26.34 3.76 7.12
CA ASN A 218 -26.53 4.03 8.55
C ASN A 218 -27.08 5.43 8.85
N GLY A 219 -28.08 5.87 8.07
CA GLY A 219 -28.72 7.18 8.21
C GLY A 219 -27.91 8.39 7.70
N LYS A 220 -26.69 8.17 7.17
CA LYS A 220 -25.83 9.23 6.64
C LYS A 220 -25.76 9.17 5.10
N PRO A 221 -25.97 10.30 4.39
CA PRO A 221 -25.81 10.34 2.94
C PRO A 221 -24.33 10.26 2.57
N ILE A 222 -23.97 9.27 1.77
CA ILE A 222 -22.66 9.13 1.14
C ILE A 222 -22.79 9.57 -0.32
N LYS A 223 -21.95 10.51 -0.74
CA LYS A 223 -21.87 10.99 -2.12
C LYS A 223 -20.56 10.51 -2.73
N ILE A 224 -20.67 9.72 -3.80
CA ILE A 224 -19.53 9.12 -4.51
C ILE A 224 -19.46 9.74 -5.91
N LEU A 225 -18.25 10.10 -6.28
CA LEU A 225 -17.90 10.66 -7.59
C LEU A 225 -17.08 9.65 -8.37
N THR A 226 -17.37 9.50 -9.68
CA THR A 226 -16.64 8.55 -10.54
C THR A 226 -16.59 9.01 -12.00
N SER A 227 -15.57 8.55 -12.74
CA SER A 227 -15.45 8.71 -14.18
C SER A 227 -16.32 7.75 -14.99
N MET A 228 -17.02 6.81 -14.37
CA MET A 228 -17.88 5.80 -15.02
C MET A 228 -19.23 6.40 -15.41
N VAL A 229 -19.25 7.22 -16.45
CA VAL A 229 -20.45 8.00 -16.87
C VAL A 229 -21.50 7.20 -17.60
N ASN A 230 -21.15 6.02 -18.17
CA ASN A 230 -22.11 5.17 -18.89
C ASN A 230 -22.89 4.24 -17.94
N PRO A 231 -24.19 4.47 -17.71
CA PRO A 231 -24.98 3.64 -16.79
C PRO A 231 -25.25 2.22 -17.31
N MET A 232 -25.19 2.01 -18.62
CA MET A 232 -25.40 0.70 -19.22
C MET A 232 -24.21 -0.23 -19.02
N SER A 233 -22.99 0.32 -19.04
CA SER A 233 -21.77 -0.44 -18.78
C SER A 233 -21.48 -0.60 -17.28
N PHE A 234 -21.93 0.35 -16.45
CA PHE A 234 -21.63 0.41 -15.03
C PHE A 234 -22.90 0.63 -14.20
N PRO A 235 -23.54 -0.45 -13.71
CA PRO A 235 -24.74 -0.37 -12.89
C PRO A 235 -24.54 0.43 -11.60
N SER A 236 -25.47 1.34 -11.28
CA SER A 236 -25.34 2.22 -10.10
C SER A 236 -25.48 1.48 -8.76
N ALA A 237 -26.18 0.34 -8.76
CA ALA A 237 -26.44 -0.41 -7.52
C ALA A 237 -25.16 -0.80 -6.77
N ASP A 238 -24.12 -1.18 -7.52
CA ASP A 238 -22.90 -1.75 -6.96
C ASP A 238 -21.82 -0.68 -6.68
N ILE A 239 -21.82 0.44 -7.44
CA ILE A 239 -20.72 1.42 -7.43
C ILE A 239 -20.44 1.97 -6.01
N VAL A 240 -21.48 2.26 -5.24
CA VAL A 240 -21.29 2.81 -3.88
C VAL A 240 -20.73 1.75 -2.94
N ASP A 241 -21.14 0.50 -3.10
CA ASP A 241 -20.65 -0.62 -2.29
C ASP A 241 -19.20 -0.96 -2.62
N LEU A 242 -18.79 -0.82 -3.89
CA LEU A 242 -17.39 -0.96 -4.30
C LEU A 242 -16.45 -0.04 -3.52
N TYR A 243 -16.89 1.16 -3.15
CA TYR A 243 -16.06 2.08 -2.38
C TYR A 243 -15.67 1.53 -1.00
N ALA A 244 -16.44 0.64 -0.42
CA ALA A 244 -16.09 -0.01 0.83
C ALA A 244 -14.80 -0.85 0.72
N HIS A 245 -14.48 -1.38 -0.45
CA HIS A 245 -13.24 -2.12 -0.70
C HIS A 245 -11.99 -1.24 -0.60
N ARG A 246 -12.09 0.09 -0.63
CA ARG A 246 -10.94 0.98 -0.37
C ARG A 246 -10.26 0.66 0.98
N TRP A 247 -11.03 0.15 1.94
CA TRP A 247 -10.47 -0.21 3.25
C TRP A 247 -9.39 -1.31 3.19
N GLU A 248 -9.36 -2.09 2.12
CA GLU A 248 -8.40 -3.18 1.94
C GLU A 248 -6.95 -2.66 1.86
N ILE A 249 -6.70 -1.47 1.27
CA ILE A 249 -5.34 -0.91 1.26
C ILE A 249 -4.88 -0.50 2.67
N GLU A 250 -5.78 -0.02 3.53
CA GLU A 250 -5.46 0.26 4.94
C GLU A 250 -5.14 -1.03 5.70
N LEU A 251 -5.82 -2.15 5.37
CA LEU A 251 -5.48 -3.47 5.90
C LEU A 251 -4.09 -3.90 5.43
N GLY A 252 -3.75 -3.71 4.15
CA GLY A 252 -2.42 -3.99 3.61
C GLY A 252 -1.31 -3.22 4.34
N PHE A 253 -1.49 -1.94 4.58
CA PHE A 253 -0.53 -1.17 5.40
C PHE A 253 -0.45 -1.66 6.85
N ARG A 254 -1.55 -2.13 7.41
CA ARG A 254 -1.56 -2.76 8.76
C ARG A 254 -0.75 -4.05 8.75
N GLU A 255 -0.89 -4.88 7.73
CA GLU A 255 -0.12 -6.11 7.56
C GLU A 255 1.39 -5.84 7.49
N ILE A 256 1.79 -4.86 6.70
CA ILE A 256 3.20 -4.43 6.63
C ILE A 256 3.67 -3.95 8.02
N LYS A 257 2.94 -3.05 8.65
CA LYS A 257 3.36 -2.43 9.91
C LYS A 257 3.33 -3.39 11.09
N GLN A 258 2.25 -4.14 11.24
CA GLN A 258 2.01 -4.97 12.43
C GLN A 258 2.58 -6.37 12.29
N SER A 259 2.35 -7.04 11.17
CA SER A 259 2.75 -8.44 10.99
C SER A 259 4.17 -8.57 10.43
N LEU A 260 4.51 -7.83 9.37
CA LEU A 260 5.83 -7.94 8.75
C LEU A 260 6.91 -7.22 9.57
N LEU A 261 6.63 -6.02 10.06
CA LEU A 261 7.59 -5.18 10.81
C LEU A 261 7.45 -5.26 12.33
N ASP A 262 6.52 -6.08 12.85
CA ASP A 262 6.35 -6.31 14.29
C ASP A 262 6.13 -5.00 15.08
N ASN A 263 5.27 -4.11 14.57
CA ASN A 263 4.98 -2.78 15.12
C ASN A 263 6.20 -1.83 15.24
N ARG A 264 7.28 -2.13 14.57
CA ARG A 264 8.46 -1.26 14.55
C ARG A 264 8.35 -0.23 13.43
N PHE A 265 7.76 0.91 13.73
CA PHE A 265 7.43 1.96 12.75
C PHE A 265 8.64 2.81 12.32
N THR A 266 9.77 2.73 13.01
CA THR A 266 10.99 3.43 12.64
C THR A 266 11.85 2.52 11.78
N LEU A 267 12.25 2.98 10.60
CA LEU A 267 13.21 2.31 9.73
C LEU A 267 14.57 2.21 10.45
N ARG A 268 15.48 1.40 9.94
CA ARG A 268 16.77 1.11 10.62
C ARG A 268 17.95 1.83 10.02
N SER A 269 17.80 2.29 8.79
CA SER A 269 18.90 2.82 7.99
C SER A 269 19.19 4.27 8.32
N ASN A 270 20.45 4.58 8.60
CA ASN A 270 20.91 5.90 9.02
C ASN A 270 21.18 6.85 7.84
N GLN A 271 21.25 6.34 6.63
CA GLN A 271 21.52 7.10 5.40
C GLN A 271 20.31 7.08 4.47
N PRO A 272 19.99 8.19 3.79
CA PRO A 272 18.80 8.30 2.94
C PRO A 272 18.73 7.23 1.83
N GLU A 273 19.83 6.93 1.20
CA GLU A 273 19.90 5.92 0.15
C GLU A 273 19.57 4.51 0.69
N LEU A 274 20.09 4.20 1.88
CA LEU A 274 19.79 2.93 2.54
C LEU A 274 18.36 2.89 3.11
N VAL A 275 17.77 4.04 3.44
CA VAL A 275 16.33 4.14 3.79
C VAL A 275 15.47 3.79 2.58
N ARG A 276 15.78 4.35 1.40
CA ARG A 276 15.07 4.00 0.15
C ARG A 276 15.22 2.52 -0.17
N GLN A 277 16.43 1.98 -0.05
CA GLN A 277 16.68 0.55 -0.25
C GLN A 277 15.90 -0.32 0.74
N GLU A 278 15.82 0.08 2.03
CA GLU A 278 15.05 -0.64 3.05
C GLU A 278 13.55 -0.65 2.72
N LEU A 279 13.00 0.47 2.25
CA LEU A 279 11.59 0.55 1.85
C LEU A 279 11.29 -0.37 0.66
N TRP A 280 12.08 -0.33 -0.40
CA TRP A 280 11.91 -1.24 -1.54
C TRP A 280 12.03 -2.71 -1.12
N GLY A 281 12.97 -3.03 -0.22
CA GLY A 281 13.10 -4.38 0.33
C GLY A 281 11.87 -4.83 1.13
N ILE A 282 11.24 -3.92 1.89
CA ILE A 282 10.01 -4.21 2.64
C ILE A 282 8.85 -4.48 1.67
N LEU A 283 8.70 -3.64 0.63
CA LEU A 283 7.62 -3.81 -0.36
C LEU A 283 7.80 -5.10 -1.18
N LEU A 284 9.04 -5.41 -1.57
CA LEU A 284 9.36 -6.66 -2.28
C LEU A 284 9.06 -7.89 -1.41
N ALA A 285 9.48 -7.89 -0.15
CA ALA A 285 9.19 -8.98 0.78
C ALA A 285 7.68 -9.15 1.04
N TYR A 286 6.95 -8.04 1.16
CA TYR A 286 5.51 -8.05 1.29
C TYR A 286 4.84 -8.68 0.06
N ASN A 287 5.20 -8.22 -1.13
CA ASN A 287 4.66 -8.77 -2.38
C ASN A 287 4.99 -10.25 -2.57
N LEU A 288 6.19 -10.70 -2.20
CA LEU A 288 6.55 -12.12 -2.25
C LEU A 288 5.60 -12.97 -1.39
N ILE A 289 5.35 -12.52 -0.15
CA ILE A 289 4.42 -13.21 0.76
C ILE A 289 3.01 -13.21 0.18
N ARG A 290 2.54 -12.05 -0.31
CA ARG A 290 1.21 -11.92 -0.90
C ARG A 290 1.05 -12.75 -2.16
N TYR A 291 2.06 -12.82 -3.02
CA TYR A 291 2.04 -13.69 -4.19
C TYR A 291 1.92 -15.18 -3.79
N LYS A 292 2.66 -15.61 -2.78
CA LYS A 292 2.47 -16.97 -2.23
C LYS A 292 1.07 -17.19 -1.69
N MET A 293 0.47 -16.20 -1.04
CA MET A 293 -0.92 -16.29 -0.58
C MET A 293 -1.92 -16.34 -1.75
N VAL A 294 -1.64 -15.68 -2.87
CA VAL A 294 -2.44 -15.85 -4.11
C VAL A 294 -2.41 -17.30 -4.59
N LEU A 295 -1.23 -17.92 -4.62
CA LEU A 295 -1.09 -19.32 -5.00
C LEU A 295 -1.77 -20.26 -4.00
N MET A 296 -1.68 -19.97 -2.70
CA MET A 296 -2.40 -20.69 -1.65
C MET A 296 -3.93 -20.60 -1.85
N ALA A 297 -4.46 -19.40 -2.13
CA ALA A 297 -5.89 -19.23 -2.36
C ALA A 297 -6.39 -19.98 -3.60
N LYS A 298 -5.57 -20.09 -4.66
CA LYS A 298 -5.92 -20.87 -5.86
C LYS A 298 -6.17 -22.36 -5.58
N SER A 299 -5.63 -22.90 -4.49
CA SER A 299 -5.87 -24.29 -4.08
C SER A 299 -7.20 -24.48 -3.33
N LEU A 300 -7.94 -23.39 -3.09
CA LEU A 300 -9.19 -23.38 -2.34
C LEU A 300 -10.31 -22.80 -3.21
N ASP A 301 -11.42 -23.54 -3.33
CA ASP A 301 -12.58 -23.10 -4.10
C ASP A 301 -13.29 -21.92 -3.41
N GLY A 302 -13.52 -20.84 -4.17
CA GLY A 302 -14.30 -19.68 -3.70
C GLY A 302 -13.64 -18.83 -2.63
N ILE A 303 -12.35 -19.01 -2.36
CA ILE A 303 -11.59 -18.23 -1.38
C ILE A 303 -10.65 -17.24 -2.10
N TYR A 304 -10.75 -15.98 -1.76
CA TYR A 304 -9.85 -14.93 -2.24
C TYR A 304 -8.64 -14.74 -1.33
N PRO A 305 -7.50 -14.25 -1.85
CA PRO A 305 -6.26 -14.10 -1.08
C PRO A 305 -6.39 -13.20 0.16
N ASN A 306 -7.25 -12.17 0.13
CA ASN A 306 -7.52 -11.30 1.27
C ASN A 306 -8.36 -11.97 2.38
N GLN A 307 -8.94 -13.13 2.11
CA GLN A 307 -9.64 -13.95 3.11
C GLN A 307 -8.70 -14.89 3.88
N LEU A 308 -7.42 -14.94 3.50
CA LEU A 308 -6.40 -15.67 4.26
C LEU A 308 -5.78 -14.76 5.35
N SER A 309 -5.48 -15.33 6.51
CA SER A 309 -4.78 -14.65 7.59
C SER A 309 -3.35 -14.29 7.17
N PHE A 310 -3.07 -13.02 6.90
CA PHE A 310 -1.71 -12.59 6.58
C PHE A 310 -0.71 -12.95 7.67
N HIS A 311 -1.07 -12.75 8.94
CA HIS A 311 -0.16 -13.06 10.07
C HIS A 311 0.21 -14.55 10.09
N GLY A 312 -0.78 -15.44 10.04
CA GLY A 312 -0.54 -16.90 10.06
C GLY A 312 0.22 -17.37 8.81
N ALA A 313 -0.28 -16.99 7.63
CA ALA A 313 0.34 -17.39 6.36
C ALA A 313 1.77 -16.84 6.22
N SER A 314 2.03 -15.59 6.62
CA SER A 314 3.39 -15.02 6.53
C SER A 314 4.40 -15.73 7.41
N LEU A 315 4.03 -16.12 8.63
CA LEU A 315 4.90 -16.91 9.51
C LEU A 315 5.21 -18.29 8.90
N HIS A 316 4.21 -18.95 8.36
CA HIS A 316 4.33 -20.23 7.68
C HIS A 316 5.25 -20.12 6.44
N ILE A 317 4.97 -19.18 5.55
CA ILE A 317 5.76 -18.95 4.33
C ILE A 317 7.22 -18.63 4.69
N ILE A 318 7.47 -17.71 5.61
CA ILE A 318 8.82 -17.31 6.02
C ILE A 318 9.57 -18.50 6.63
N HIS A 319 8.90 -19.31 7.46
CA HIS A 319 9.49 -20.53 8.03
C HIS A 319 9.94 -21.48 6.93
N HIS A 320 9.05 -21.83 6.01
CA HIS A 320 9.37 -22.73 4.90
C HIS A 320 10.45 -22.18 3.97
N LEU A 321 10.43 -20.89 3.64
CA LEU A 321 11.49 -20.28 2.84
C LEU A 321 12.86 -20.30 3.54
N SER A 322 12.90 -20.17 4.86
CA SER A 322 14.16 -20.27 5.63
C SER A 322 14.70 -21.70 5.72
N MET A 323 13.87 -22.71 5.47
CA MET A 323 14.28 -24.12 5.43
C MET A 323 14.72 -24.59 4.04
N LEU A 324 14.47 -23.78 2.98
CA LEU A 324 14.85 -24.15 1.59
C LEU A 324 16.33 -24.58 1.41
N PRO A 325 17.31 -23.93 2.06
CA PRO A 325 18.71 -24.33 1.94
C PRO A 325 19.01 -25.77 2.38
N TYR A 326 18.15 -26.34 3.24
CA TYR A 326 18.29 -27.71 3.75
C TYR A 326 17.52 -28.73 2.91
N VAL A 327 16.77 -28.29 1.91
CA VAL A 327 16.02 -29.17 1.01
C VAL A 327 16.93 -29.58 -0.15
N THR A 328 16.98 -30.87 -0.47
CA THR A 328 17.72 -31.36 -1.65
C THR A 328 17.15 -30.68 -2.92
N PRO A 329 18.00 -30.24 -3.87
CA PRO A 329 17.58 -29.47 -5.04
C PRO A 329 16.41 -30.09 -5.82
N GLY A 330 16.42 -31.40 -6.03
CA GLY A 330 15.35 -32.12 -6.73
C GLY A 330 13.98 -32.09 -6.01
N ASN A 331 13.97 -31.87 -4.71
CA ASN A 331 12.75 -31.82 -3.91
C ASN A 331 12.20 -30.37 -3.71
N ILE A 332 12.94 -29.35 -4.12
CA ILE A 332 12.51 -27.94 -3.95
C ILE A 332 11.13 -27.67 -4.57
N PRO A 333 10.80 -28.10 -5.81
CA PRO A 333 9.49 -27.86 -6.39
C PRO A 333 8.35 -28.45 -5.54
N LYS A 334 8.51 -29.70 -5.10
CA LYS A 334 7.54 -30.38 -4.23
C LYS A 334 7.38 -29.65 -2.90
N TYR A 335 8.49 -29.26 -2.27
CA TYR A 335 8.51 -28.55 -1.01
C TYR A 335 7.79 -27.20 -1.10
N VAL A 336 7.99 -26.44 -2.20
CA VAL A 336 7.31 -25.18 -2.46
C VAL A 336 5.81 -25.37 -2.68
N MET A 337 5.40 -26.46 -3.37
CA MET A 337 3.98 -26.80 -3.52
C MET A 337 3.31 -27.18 -2.18
N ASP A 338 4.03 -27.81 -1.26
CA ASP A 338 3.49 -28.18 0.06
C ASP A 338 3.16 -26.95 0.92
N ILE A 339 3.84 -25.81 0.70
CA ILE A 339 3.45 -24.53 1.31
C ILE A 339 2.02 -24.15 0.90
N GLU A 340 1.68 -24.35 -0.38
CA GLU A 340 0.38 -23.98 -0.93
C GLU A 340 -0.76 -24.89 -0.43
N LYS A 341 -0.50 -26.18 -0.24
CA LYS A 341 -1.48 -27.15 0.27
C LYS A 341 -1.94 -26.87 1.72
N SER A 342 -1.17 -26.13 2.48
CA SER A 342 -1.54 -25.74 3.86
C SER A 342 -2.54 -24.57 3.95
N ALA A 343 -2.99 -24.04 2.81
CA ALA A 343 -3.81 -22.84 2.71
C ALA A 343 -5.07 -22.85 3.58
N ALA A 344 -5.76 -24.00 3.68
CA ALA A 344 -7.00 -24.14 4.44
C ALA A 344 -6.87 -23.75 5.93
N GLN A 345 -5.67 -23.89 6.51
CA GLN A 345 -5.39 -23.54 7.91
C GLN A 345 -5.43 -22.04 8.18
N PHE A 346 -5.32 -21.22 7.14
CA PHE A 346 -5.22 -19.77 7.23
C PHE A 346 -6.48 -19.05 6.79
N VAL A 347 -7.53 -19.76 6.40
CA VAL A 347 -8.82 -19.15 6.03
C VAL A 347 -9.42 -18.44 7.24
N LEU A 348 -9.70 -17.15 7.07
CA LEU A 348 -10.35 -16.36 8.11
C LEU A 348 -11.83 -16.75 8.20
N PRO A 349 -12.36 -16.94 9.41
CA PRO A 349 -13.77 -17.19 9.56
C PRO A 349 -14.58 -15.99 9.06
N ILE A 350 -15.76 -16.26 8.47
CA ILE A 350 -16.71 -15.21 8.07
C ILE A 350 -16.93 -14.32 9.30
N ARG A 351 -16.51 -13.08 9.20
CA ARG A 351 -16.71 -12.13 10.28
C ARG A 351 -18.19 -11.80 10.34
N ARG A 352 -18.86 -12.28 11.39
CA ARG A 352 -20.17 -11.73 11.77
C ARG A 352 -19.97 -10.23 11.99
N GLU A 353 -20.96 -9.41 11.65
CA GLU A 353 -20.98 -7.98 11.97
C GLU A 353 -20.76 -7.81 13.49
N ARG A 354 -19.52 -7.58 13.86
CA ARG A 354 -19.16 -7.37 15.26
C ARG A 354 -19.15 -5.87 15.51
N TYR A 355 -20.23 -5.36 16.05
CA TYR A 355 -20.27 -4.02 16.63
C TYR A 355 -19.68 -4.08 18.02
N TYR A 356 -18.42 -3.69 18.17
CA TYR A 356 -17.85 -3.43 19.49
C TYR A 356 -17.84 -1.92 19.71
N PRO A 357 -18.61 -1.38 20.68
CA PRO A 357 -18.47 0.01 21.07
C PRO A 357 -17.00 0.24 21.46
N ARG A 358 -16.35 1.20 20.83
CA ARG A 358 -14.99 1.58 21.18
C ARG A 358 -15.04 2.25 22.53
N THR A 359 -14.62 1.57 23.57
CA THR A 359 -14.26 2.22 24.82
C THR A 359 -13.04 3.09 24.53
N LEU A 360 -13.12 4.37 24.87
CA LEU A 360 -11.95 5.25 24.90
C LEU A 360 -10.93 4.61 25.86
N LYS A 361 -9.91 3.96 25.29
CA LYS A 361 -8.73 3.61 26.07
C LYS A 361 -8.00 4.91 26.36
N CYS A 362 -8.22 5.49 27.53
CA CYS A 362 -7.27 6.40 28.11
C CYS A 362 -5.95 5.62 28.24
N SER A 363 -5.07 5.73 27.27
CA SER A 363 -3.72 5.20 27.40
C SER A 363 -3.08 6.00 28.54
N LYS A 364 -2.85 5.39 29.70
CA LYS A 364 -1.88 5.91 30.64
C LYS A 364 -0.60 6.17 29.85
N ASN A 365 -0.04 7.38 29.95
CA ASN A 365 1.22 7.72 29.30
C ASN A 365 2.20 6.57 29.53
N ARG A 366 2.60 5.91 28.45
CA ARG A 366 3.54 4.76 28.51
C ARG A 366 4.92 5.17 29.04
N TYR A 367 5.19 6.46 29.04
CA TYR A 367 6.41 7.02 29.60
C TYR A 367 6.01 7.92 30.76
N PRO A 368 6.51 7.66 31.95
CA PRO A 368 6.37 8.64 33.04
C PRO A 368 6.90 9.96 32.49
N VAL A 369 6.15 11.04 32.71
CA VAL A 369 6.62 12.39 32.41
C VAL A 369 7.97 12.50 33.09
N ARG A 370 9.06 12.65 32.31
CA ARG A 370 10.39 12.88 32.83
C ARG A 370 10.28 14.18 33.63
N ILE A 371 10.28 14.07 34.95
CA ILE A 371 10.38 15.23 35.83
C ILE A 371 11.65 15.96 35.39
N LYS A 372 11.50 17.22 35.00
CA LYS A 372 12.48 18.01 34.25
C LYS A 372 13.86 18.11 34.90
N ASN A 373 14.05 17.70 36.15
CA ASN A 373 15.28 17.84 36.86
C ASN A 373 15.78 16.51 37.40
N ALA A 374 16.55 15.80 36.59
CA ALA A 374 17.46 14.77 37.11
C ALA A 374 18.42 15.30 38.20
N ALA A 375 18.55 16.61 38.36
CA ALA A 375 19.31 17.24 39.40
C ALA A 375 18.77 17.02 40.84
N HIS A 376 17.50 16.60 40.98
CA HIS A 376 16.92 16.24 42.26
C HIS A 376 17.08 14.76 42.64
N LEU A 377 17.75 13.98 41.80
CA LEU A 377 18.13 12.60 42.10
C LEU A 377 19.59 12.56 42.56
N LYS A 378 19.93 13.40 43.52
CA LYS A 378 21.17 13.27 44.31
C LYS A 378 20.84 12.58 45.61
#